data_bf0ae827a623f1fc3800d2a0d6c4cf65
#
_entry.id   bf0ae827a623f1fc3800d2a0d6c4cf65
#
_cell.length_a   1.000
_cell.length_b   1.000
_cell.length_c   1.000
_cell.angle_alpha   90.00
_cell.angle_beta   90.00
_cell.angle_gamma   90.00
#
_symmetry.space_group_name_H-M   'P 1'
#
loop_
_entity.id
_entity.type
_entity.pdbx_description
1 polymer ?
#
loop_
_entity_poly.entity_id
_entity_poly.type
_entity_poly.pdbx_seq_one_letter_code
_entity_poly.pdbx_strand_id
1 'polypeptide(L)'
;MSTEIRTASGMRPTGPLHLGHYFGVLKNWVDLQDKLRAFFFVADWHALTTDFNRTEALRENTIEMVKDWIGSGLDPEKCTIFRQSDLKEHAELSLLLSMITPVSWVERNPTYKEQQQQITT
;
A
#
# COMPACT_ATOMS: atom_id res chain seq x y z
N MET A 1 15.84 25.20 -9.91
CA MET A 1 14.62 24.58 -9.35
C MET A 1 15.07 23.39 -8.50
N SER A 2 14.95 23.48 -7.18
CA SER A 2 15.21 22.30 -6.35
C SER A 2 14.08 21.30 -6.61
N THR A 3 14.40 20.18 -7.16
CA THR A 3 13.44 19.05 -7.32
C THR A 3 13.14 18.52 -5.93
N GLU A 4 11.97 18.88 -5.39
CA GLU A 4 11.50 18.32 -4.12
C GLU A 4 11.41 16.79 -4.24
N ILE A 5 12.16 16.09 -3.40
CA ILE A 5 12.14 14.62 -3.40
C ILE A 5 10.82 14.15 -2.81
N ARG A 6 10.13 13.30 -3.53
CA ARG A 6 8.84 12.70 -3.13
C ARG A 6 9.02 11.21 -2.86
N THR A 7 8.30 10.71 -1.88
CA THR A 7 8.22 9.28 -1.61
C THR A 7 6.76 8.84 -1.53
N ALA A 8 6.47 7.65 -2.02
CA ALA A 8 5.17 7.01 -1.89
C ALA A 8 5.35 5.59 -1.37
N SER A 9 4.52 5.21 -0.40
CA SER A 9 4.52 3.86 0.15
C SER A 9 3.12 3.49 0.62
N GLY A 10 2.78 2.20 0.54
CA GLY A 10 1.45 1.71 0.90
C GLY A 10 1.49 0.46 1.76
N MET A 11 0.40 0.24 2.50
CA MET A 11 0.19 -0.95 3.31
C MET A 11 -1.20 -1.51 3.08
N ARG A 12 -1.31 -2.83 2.97
CA ARG A 12 -2.59 -3.52 2.78
C ARG A 12 -3.35 -3.63 4.12
N PRO A 13 -4.66 -3.30 4.17
CA PRO A 13 -5.47 -3.40 5.37
C PRO A 13 -5.98 -4.83 5.60
N THR A 14 -5.07 -5.77 5.84
CA THR A 14 -5.37 -7.21 5.98
C THR A 14 -5.66 -7.64 7.41
N GLY A 15 -5.69 -6.71 8.37
CA GLY A 15 -6.00 -6.96 9.77
C GLY A 15 -5.23 -6.04 10.72
N PRO A 16 -5.29 -6.30 12.03
CA PRO A 16 -4.59 -5.51 13.04
C PRO A 16 -3.09 -5.46 12.81
N LEU A 17 -2.50 -4.28 13.04
CA LEU A 17 -1.05 -4.12 12.98
C LEU A 17 -0.37 -4.76 14.20
N HIS A 18 0.87 -5.14 14.03
CA HIS A 18 1.72 -5.69 15.10
C HIS A 18 3.09 -5.03 15.08
N LEU A 19 3.93 -5.34 16.08
CA LEU A 19 5.26 -4.75 16.24
C LEU A 19 6.16 -4.87 15.01
N GLY A 20 5.99 -5.92 14.20
CA GLY A 20 6.72 -6.08 12.94
C GLY A 20 6.37 -4.99 11.93
N HIS A 21 5.10 -4.56 11.84
CA HIS A 21 4.71 -3.43 10.99
C HIS A 21 5.29 -2.11 11.52
N TYR A 22 5.32 -1.92 12.85
CA TYR A 22 5.89 -0.73 13.46
C TYR A 22 7.37 -0.59 13.13
N PHE A 23 8.17 -1.59 13.46
CA PHE A 23 9.62 -1.53 13.24
C PHE A 23 10.03 -1.65 11.77
N GLY A 24 9.30 -2.45 10.99
CA GLY A 24 9.61 -2.67 9.58
C GLY A 24 9.19 -1.53 8.66
N VAL A 25 8.14 -0.77 9.01
CA VAL A 25 7.55 0.23 8.12
C VAL A 25 7.28 1.55 8.82
N LEU A 26 6.43 1.60 9.86
CA LEU A 26 5.89 2.85 10.40
C LEU A 26 6.96 3.77 10.97
N LYS A 27 7.93 3.22 11.69
CA LYS A 27 9.05 3.98 12.21
C LYS A 27 9.81 4.73 11.11
N ASN A 28 10.04 4.06 9.99
CA ASN A 28 10.69 4.68 8.82
C ASN A 28 9.79 5.76 8.18
N TRP A 29 8.48 5.53 8.11
CA TRP A 29 7.53 6.51 7.56
C TRP A 29 7.49 7.79 8.42
N VAL A 30 7.48 7.66 9.75
CA VAL A 30 7.55 8.79 10.68
C VAL A 30 8.84 9.59 10.47
N ASP A 31 9.97 8.92 10.27
CA ASP A 31 11.23 9.60 9.98
C ASP A 31 11.25 10.28 8.60
N LEU A 32 10.54 9.72 7.60
CA LEU A 32 10.49 10.24 6.23
C LEU A 32 9.59 11.46 6.10
N GLN A 33 8.49 11.56 6.85
CA GLN A 33 7.56 12.69 6.76
C GLN A 33 8.21 14.04 7.08
N ASP A 34 9.27 14.06 7.89
CA ASP A 34 10.02 15.27 8.23
C ASP A 34 11.12 15.63 7.23
N LYS A 35 11.46 14.72 6.31
CA LYS A 35 12.58 14.86 5.37
C LYS A 35 12.14 15.01 3.92
N LEU A 36 11.01 14.43 3.57
CA LEU A 36 10.54 14.32 2.18
C LEU A 36 9.06 14.69 2.09
N ARG A 37 8.63 15.03 0.90
CA ARG A 37 7.19 15.08 0.63
C ARG A 37 6.64 13.67 0.53
N ALA A 38 6.03 13.21 1.61
CA ALA A 38 5.62 11.82 1.78
C ALA A 38 4.13 11.61 1.47
N PHE A 39 3.84 10.51 0.77
CA PHE A 39 2.52 10.03 0.41
C PHE A 39 2.37 8.61 0.91
N PHE A 40 1.52 8.39 1.91
CA PHE A 40 1.27 7.08 2.48
C PHE A 40 -0.16 6.66 2.18
N PHE A 41 -0.35 5.46 1.64
CA PHE A 41 -1.67 5.04 1.23
C PHE A 41 -2.08 3.65 1.74
N VAL A 42 -3.38 3.54 2.02
CA VAL A 42 -4.02 2.26 2.27
C VAL A 42 -4.22 1.57 0.93
N ALA A 43 -3.55 0.44 0.74
CA ALA A 43 -3.62 -0.35 -0.49
C ALA A 43 -4.84 -1.30 -0.46
N ASP A 44 -6.04 -0.71 -0.43
CA ASP A 44 -7.32 -1.43 -0.30
C ASP A 44 -7.63 -2.27 -1.55
N TRP A 45 -7.42 -1.75 -2.75
CA TRP A 45 -7.58 -2.55 -3.97
C TRP A 45 -6.54 -3.66 -4.05
N HIS A 46 -5.31 -3.38 -3.64
CA HIS A 46 -4.27 -4.41 -3.63
C HIS A 46 -4.57 -5.54 -2.63
N ALA A 47 -5.25 -5.24 -1.53
CA ALA A 47 -5.70 -6.26 -0.58
C ALA A 47 -6.67 -7.26 -1.23
N LEU A 48 -7.49 -6.83 -2.19
CA LEU A 48 -8.43 -7.69 -2.90
C LEU A 48 -7.76 -8.77 -3.75
N THR A 49 -6.47 -8.66 -4.04
CA THR A 49 -5.74 -9.70 -4.80
C THR A 49 -5.64 -11.03 -4.03
N THR A 50 -5.72 -10.98 -2.70
CA THR A 50 -5.69 -12.17 -1.83
C THR A 50 -6.95 -12.35 -1.00
N ASP A 51 -7.67 -11.27 -0.70
CA ASP A 51 -8.83 -11.25 0.21
C ASP A 51 -10.15 -10.92 -0.51
N PHE A 52 -10.24 -11.21 -1.81
CA PHE A 52 -11.42 -10.91 -2.64
C PHE A 52 -12.71 -11.60 -2.13
N ASN A 53 -12.61 -12.68 -1.38
CA ASN A 53 -13.72 -13.42 -0.80
C ASN A 53 -14.03 -13.07 0.66
N ARG A 54 -13.31 -12.11 1.25
CA ARG A 54 -13.45 -11.65 2.65
C ARG A 54 -13.41 -10.13 2.75
N THR A 55 -14.32 -9.47 2.04
CA THR A 55 -14.30 -8.01 1.89
C THR A 55 -15.03 -7.27 3.02
N GLU A 56 -15.78 -7.98 3.87
CA GLU A 56 -16.63 -7.38 4.91
C GLU A 56 -15.83 -6.54 5.92
N ALA A 57 -14.64 -7.02 6.29
CA ALA A 57 -13.77 -6.34 7.25
C ALA A 57 -12.88 -5.26 6.64
N LEU A 58 -12.84 -5.14 5.30
CA LEU A 58 -11.89 -4.25 4.61
C LEU A 58 -11.99 -2.79 5.06
N ARG A 59 -13.23 -2.30 5.21
CA ARG A 59 -13.48 -0.92 5.65
C ARG A 59 -13.02 -0.69 7.09
N GLU A 60 -13.36 -1.61 7.98
CA GLU A 60 -12.98 -1.53 9.39
C GLU A 60 -11.46 -1.62 9.55
N ASN A 61 -10.83 -2.58 8.91
CA ASN A 61 -9.38 -2.74 8.90
C ASN A 61 -8.67 -1.49 8.35
N THR A 62 -9.24 -0.83 7.34
CA THR A 62 -8.71 0.42 6.79
C THR A 62 -8.71 1.52 7.86
N ILE A 63 -9.81 1.69 8.57
CA ILE A 63 -9.96 2.72 9.60
C ILE A 63 -9.00 2.45 10.77
N GLU A 64 -8.98 1.22 11.28
CA GLU A 64 -8.10 0.84 12.39
C GLU A 64 -6.62 1.00 12.02
N MET A 65 -6.25 0.60 10.81
CA MET A 65 -4.87 0.76 10.34
C MET A 65 -4.43 2.24 10.29
N VAL A 66 -5.29 3.15 9.82
CA VAL A 66 -4.98 4.59 9.80
C VAL A 66 -4.90 5.16 11.22
N LYS A 67 -5.74 4.70 12.16
CA LYS A 67 -5.61 5.05 13.57
C LYS A 67 -4.25 4.63 14.14
N ASP A 68 -3.81 3.41 13.84
CA ASP A 68 -2.51 2.90 14.26
C ASP A 68 -1.36 3.72 13.67
N TRP A 69 -1.48 4.16 12.41
CA TRP A 69 -0.49 5.03 11.78
C TRP A 69 -0.34 6.35 12.52
N ILE A 70 -1.46 7.03 12.78
CA ILE A 70 -1.48 8.29 13.51
C ILE A 70 -0.98 8.09 14.96
N GLY A 71 -1.44 7.03 15.63
CA GLY A 71 -0.97 6.66 16.97
C GLY A 71 0.52 6.34 17.03
N SER A 72 1.12 5.90 15.92
CA SER A 72 2.56 5.62 15.80
C SER A 72 3.39 6.87 15.49
N GLY A 73 2.76 8.03 15.26
CA GLY A 73 3.44 9.31 15.06
C GLY A 73 3.38 9.87 13.64
N LEU A 74 2.59 9.27 12.73
CA LEU A 74 2.32 9.91 11.45
C LEU A 74 1.41 11.12 11.65
N ASP A 75 1.81 12.26 11.13
CA ASP A 75 1.13 13.53 11.23
C ASP A 75 0.51 13.90 9.87
N PRO A 76 -0.84 13.97 9.77
CA PRO A 76 -1.53 14.36 8.53
C PRO A 76 -1.21 15.77 8.05
N GLU A 77 -0.67 16.65 8.91
CA GLU A 77 -0.22 17.99 8.51
C GLU A 77 1.16 17.96 7.81
N LYS A 78 1.92 16.88 8.00
CA LYS A 78 3.27 16.71 7.43
C LYS A 78 3.31 15.78 6.22
N CYS A 79 2.38 14.84 6.13
CA CYS A 79 2.32 13.88 5.03
C CYS A 79 0.90 13.76 4.48
N THR A 80 0.78 13.23 3.26
CA THR A 80 -0.52 12.94 2.66
C THR A 80 -0.90 11.48 2.94
N ILE A 81 -2.05 11.27 3.59
CA ILE A 81 -2.61 9.94 3.82
C ILE A 81 -3.87 9.78 2.97
N PHE A 82 -3.98 8.70 2.20
CA PHE A 82 -5.12 8.46 1.32
C PHE A 82 -5.37 6.96 1.11
N ARG A 83 -6.53 6.61 0.55
CA ARG A 83 -6.80 5.24 0.09
C ARG A 83 -6.44 5.11 -1.39
N GLN A 84 -5.92 3.99 -1.78
CA GLN A 84 -5.61 3.69 -3.18
C GLN A 84 -6.86 3.84 -4.07
N SER A 85 -8.03 3.41 -3.58
CA SER A 85 -9.31 3.51 -4.31
C SER A 85 -9.82 4.94 -4.52
N ASP A 86 -9.28 5.93 -3.82
CA ASP A 86 -9.60 7.33 -4.04
C ASP A 86 -8.87 7.93 -5.26
N LEU A 87 -7.81 7.25 -5.73
CA LEU A 87 -7.01 7.62 -6.90
C LEU A 87 -7.18 6.59 -8.03
N LYS A 88 -8.18 6.81 -8.89
CA LYS A 88 -8.50 5.89 -10.01
C LYS A 88 -7.36 5.75 -11.02
N GLU A 89 -6.52 6.76 -11.11
CA GLU A 89 -5.34 6.80 -11.98
C GLU A 89 -4.38 5.62 -11.71
N HIS A 90 -4.33 5.10 -10.49
CA HIS A 90 -3.57 3.88 -10.19
C HIS A 90 -4.07 2.67 -10.98
N ALA A 91 -5.39 2.48 -11.06
CA ALA A 91 -5.99 1.39 -11.83
C ALA A 91 -5.85 1.62 -13.34
N GLU A 92 -6.05 2.85 -13.79
CA GLU A 92 -5.92 3.23 -15.20
C GLU A 92 -4.48 3.00 -15.70
N LEU A 93 -3.49 3.47 -14.94
CA LEU A 93 -2.08 3.26 -15.27
C LEU A 93 -1.72 1.77 -15.24
N SER A 94 -2.20 1.03 -14.27
CA SER A 94 -1.98 -0.42 -14.18
C SER A 94 -2.53 -1.13 -15.43
N LEU A 95 -3.74 -0.77 -15.87
CA LEU A 95 -4.33 -1.30 -17.10
C LEU A 95 -3.47 -1.00 -18.33
N LEU A 96 -3.04 0.26 -18.51
CA LEU A 96 -2.20 0.68 -19.62
C LEU A 96 -0.85 -0.04 -19.62
N LEU A 97 -0.20 -0.15 -18.46
CA LEU A 97 1.06 -0.86 -18.32
C LEU A 97 0.91 -2.36 -18.60
N SER A 98 -0.22 -2.97 -18.24
CA SER A 98 -0.48 -4.38 -18.51
C SER A 98 -0.54 -4.70 -20.02
N MET A 99 -0.95 -3.75 -20.83
CA MET A 99 -1.03 -3.92 -22.30
C MET A 99 0.35 -4.00 -22.97
N ILE A 100 1.37 -3.42 -22.35
CA ILE A 100 2.74 -3.35 -22.92
C ILE A 100 3.75 -4.20 -22.14
N THR A 101 3.34 -4.80 -21.02
CA THR A 101 4.22 -5.61 -20.17
C THR A 101 4.24 -7.05 -20.67
N PRO A 102 5.41 -7.58 -21.08
CA PRO A 102 5.53 -8.97 -21.50
C PRO A 102 5.23 -9.94 -20.33
N VAL A 103 4.48 -11.00 -20.58
CA VAL A 103 4.16 -12.03 -19.57
C VAL A 103 5.41 -12.60 -18.91
N SER A 104 6.49 -12.78 -19.69
CA SER A 104 7.78 -13.27 -19.18
C SER A 104 8.41 -12.38 -18.09
N TRP A 105 8.07 -11.09 -18.02
CA TRP A 105 8.52 -10.21 -16.93
C TRP A 105 7.73 -10.49 -15.65
N VAL A 106 6.44 -10.66 -15.77
CA VAL A 106 5.55 -10.98 -14.64
C VAL A 106 5.93 -12.34 -14.03
N GLU A 107 6.16 -13.36 -14.86
CA GLU A 107 6.54 -14.70 -14.44
C GLU A 107 7.89 -14.78 -13.70
N ARG A 108 8.77 -13.79 -13.89
CA ARG A 108 10.03 -13.70 -13.12
C ARG A 108 9.85 -13.11 -11.72
N ASN A 109 8.70 -12.50 -11.44
CA ASN A 109 8.45 -11.88 -10.13
C ASN A 109 8.16 -12.96 -9.08
N PRO A 110 8.94 -13.04 -7.97
CA PRO A 110 8.71 -14.00 -6.90
C PRO A 110 7.30 -13.92 -6.31
N THR A 111 6.81 -12.71 -6.07
CA THR A 111 5.45 -12.47 -5.51
C THR A 111 4.36 -13.04 -6.43
N TYR A 112 4.52 -12.95 -7.75
CA TYR A 112 3.55 -13.52 -8.69
C TYR A 112 3.53 -15.05 -8.57
N LYS A 113 4.68 -15.70 -8.45
CA LYS A 113 4.79 -17.16 -8.28
C LYS A 113 4.16 -17.63 -6.95
N GLU A 114 4.40 -16.89 -5.88
CA GLU A 114 3.81 -17.17 -4.57
C GLU A 114 2.28 -17.04 -4.60
N GLN A 115 1.75 -16.00 -5.25
CA GLN A 115 0.31 -15.81 -5.40
C GLN A 115 -0.33 -16.93 -6.25
N GLN A 116 0.31 -17.38 -7.32
CA GLN A 116 -0.19 -18.50 -8.10
C GLN A 116 -0.35 -19.76 -7.25
N GLN A 117 0.61 -20.06 -6.37
CA GLN A 117 0.52 -21.22 -5.46
C GLN A 117 -0.63 -21.08 -4.46
N GLN A 118 -0.90 -19.87 -3.94
CA GLN A 118 -1.98 -19.62 -2.98
C GLN A 118 -3.38 -19.72 -3.62
N ILE A 119 -3.53 -19.33 -4.88
CA ILE A 119 -4.82 -19.34 -5.59
C ILE A 119 -5.15 -20.72 -6.13
N THR A 120 -4.16 -21.56 -6.39
CA THR A 120 -4.36 -22.90 -6.97
C THR A 120 -4.73 -23.97 -5.91
N THR A 121 -4.68 -23.59 -4.63
CA THR A 121 -5.10 -24.44 -3.50
C THR A 121 -6.48 -24.02 -3.00
#